data_bb9b1f5b6c7270064c6df2b96a0edd04
#
_entry.id   bb9b1f5b6c7270064c6df2b96a0edd04
#
_cell.length_a   1.000
_cell.length_b   1.000
_cell.length_c   1.000
_cell.angle_alpha   90.00
_cell.angle_beta   90.00
_cell.angle_gamma   90.00
#
_symmetry.space_group_name_H-M   'P 1'
#
loop_
_entity.id
_entity.type
_entity.pdbx_description
1 polymer ?
#
loop_
_entity_poly.entity_id
_entity_poly.type
_entity_poly.pdbx_seq_one_letter_code
_entity_poly.pdbx_strand_id
1 'polypeptide(L)'
;WIGICDGNMQEGSFRCDANVSVRPKGQAEFGTRREIKNLNSFRFLKEAIDYEVQWQIDEIEEGRKIMQATVLFDPDTGETRMMRSKEDAHDYRYFPDPDLLPLIISTDWIARVKHELPELPGQMRERFVSDLGLSAYDATTLTASQEMAAFFESTVAGAGKANAKPCANWVMVDLAARLNKEGRDLSDSPVSASQLAGLILRIADNTISNNIAKKVFEALWNGEGATADEIIEKQGLKQITDSGAIEAIVDEVLAANAANVAEFRAGKEKAFNALVGQVMKAGKGKANPQQVNDLLRKKLAG
;
A
#
# COMPACT_ATOMS: atom_id res chain seq x y z
N TRP A 1 -0.46 -2.56 -16.81
CA TRP A 1 0.94 -2.17 -16.63
C TRP A 1 1.61 -1.76 -17.95
N ILE A 2 1.43 -2.51 -19.01
CA ILE A 2 2.03 -2.24 -20.34
C ILE A 2 1.20 -1.29 -21.21
N GLY A 3 0.10 -0.76 -20.71
CA GLY A 3 -0.70 0.28 -21.35
C GLY A 3 -1.53 -0.14 -22.56
N ILE A 4 -1.75 -1.45 -22.77
CA ILE A 4 -2.55 -1.97 -23.90
C ILE A 4 -4.06 -2.04 -23.59
N CYS A 5 -4.45 -1.92 -22.32
CA CYS A 5 -5.82 -2.03 -21.85
C CYS A 5 -5.93 -1.32 -20.49
N ASP A 6 -7.11 -0.76 -20.19
CA ASP A 6 -7.41 -0.18 -18.88
C ASP A 6 -7.70 -1.24 -17.79
N GLY A 7 -7.94 -2.48 -18.20
CA GLY A 7 -8.24 -3.59 -17.30
C GLY A 7 -9.59 -3.51 -16.59
N ASN A 8 -10.50 -2.67 -17.08
CA ASN A 8 -11.81 -2.49 -16.46
C ASN A 8 -12.71 -3.71 -16.69
N MET A 9 -12.96 -4.47 -15.60
CA MET A 9 -13.82 -5.66 -15.65
C MET A 9 -15.29 -5.30 -15.84
N GLN A 10 -15.76 -4.15 -15.34
CA GLN A 10 -17.17 -3.74 -15.44
C GLN A 10 -17.53 -3.37 -16.87
N GLU A 11 -16.61 -2.74 -17.58
CA GLU A 11 -16.78 -2.35 -18.99
C GLU A 11 -16.40 -3.46 -19.97
N GLY A 12 -15.89 -4.58 -19.47
CA GLY A 12 -15.52 -5.74 -20.27
C GLY A 12 -14.16 -5.66 -20.96
N SER A 13 -13.33 -4.66 -20.63
CA SER A 13 -11.95 -4.55 -21.11
C SER A 13 -11.07 -5.68 -20.57
N PHE A 14 -11.42 -6.22 -19.40
CA PHE A 14 -10.81 -7.41 -18.81
C PHE A 14 -11.91 -8.38 -18.38
N ARG A 15 -11.75 -9.66 -18.72
CA ARG A 15 -12.69 -10.72 -18.35
C ARG A 15 -11.98 -11.83 -17.60
N CYS A 16 -12.68 -12.38 -16.62
CA CYS A 16 -12.22 -13.53 -15.87
C CYS A 16 -13.36 -14.54 -15.72
N ASP A 17 -13.08 -15.79 -16.02
CA ASP A 17 -13.97 -16.93 -15.75
C ASP A 17 -13.25 -17.84 -14.75
N ALA A 18 -13.96 -18.33 -13.73
CA ALA A 18 -13.40 -19.27 -12.78
C ALA A 18 -13.84 -20.71 -13.10
N ASN A 19 -12.91 -21.66 -12.99
CA ASN A 19 -13.22 -23.08 -13.07
C ASN A 19 -12.87 -23.70 -11.71
N VAL A 20 -13.87 -24.27 -11.04
CA VAL A 20 -13.76 -24.80 -9.68
C VAL A 20 -14.10 -26.28 -9.66
N SER A 21 -13.27 -27.07 -8.99
CA SER A 21 -13.57 -28.46 -8.61
C SER A 21 -12.98 -28.75 -7.24
N VAL A 22 -13.66 -29.56 -6.43
CA VAL A 22 -13.18 -30.02 -5.13
C VAL A 22 -12.97 -31.52 -5.16
N ARG A 23 -12.06 -32.02 -4.31
CA ARG A 23 -11.81 -33.46 -4.13
C ARG A 23 -11.44 -33.76 -2.69
N PRO A 24 -11.73 -34.95 -2.17
CA PRO A 24 -11.25 -35.38 -0.86
C PRO A 24 -9.73 -35.36 -0.78
N LYS A 25 -9.19 -35.03 0.40
CA LYS A 25 -7.74 -35.06 0.63
C LYS A 25 -7.18 -36.46 0.39
N GLY A 26 -6.16 -36.56 -0.46
CA GLY A 26 -5.51 -37.82 -0.82
C GLY A 26 -6.02 -38.44 -2.12
N GLN A 27 -7.10 -37.97 -2.70
CA GLN A 27 -7.54 -38.39 -4.04
C GLN A 27 -6.61 -37.78 -5.10
N ALA A 28 -6.09 -38.61 -6.01
CA ALA A 28 -5.18 -38.17 -7.09
C ALA A 28 -5.93 -37.41 -8.19
N GLU A 29 -7.11 -37.90 -8.60
CA GLU A 29 -7.90 -37.32 -9.67
C GLU A 29 -8.70 -36.09 -9.22
N PHE A 30 -8.83 -35.10 -10.12
CA PHE A 30 -9.66 -33.90 -9.86
C PHE A 30 -11.15 -34.28 -9.79
N GLY A 31 -11.91 -33.53 -9.04
CA GLY A 31 -13.36 -33.58 -9.03
C GLY A 31 -13.99 -33.01 -10.31
N THR A 32 -15.31 -33.13 -10.41
CA THR A 32 -16.06 -32.55 -11.52
C THR A 32 -15.99 -31.05 -11.52
N ARG A 33 -15.58 -30.46 -12.63
CA ARG A 33 -15.38 -29.03 -12.80
C ARG A 33 -16.70 -28.31 -13.10
N ARG A 34 -16.91 -27.15 -12.46
CA ARG A 34 -17.94 -26.18 -12.86
C ARG A 34 -17.27 -24.84 -13.25
N GLU A 35 -17.79 -24.20 -14.29
CA GLU A 35 -17.31 -22.93 -14.81
C GLU A 35 -18.22 -21.81 -14.31
N ILE A 36 -17.65 -20.82 -13.62
CA ILE A 36 -18.39 -19.66 -13.09
C ILE A 36 -18.18 -18.47 -14.02
N LYS A 37 -19.26 -17.85 -14.45
CA LYS A 37 -19.29 -16.65 -15.29
C LYS A 37 -19.93 -15.47 -14.56
N ASN A 38 -19.93 -14.29 -15.19
CA ASN A 38 -20.44 -13.03 -14.66
C ASN A 38 -19.61 -12.48 -13.49
N LEU A 39 -18.29 -12.59 -13.62
CA LEU A 39 -17.32 -12.15 -12.61
C LEU A 39 -16.78 -10.76 -12.99
N ASN A 40 -17.47 -9.71 -12.58
CA ASN A 40 -17.20 -8.33 -13.00
C ASN A 40 -16.29 -7.55 -12.02
N SER A 41 -15.73 -8.24 -11.00
CA SER A 41 -14.73 -7.70 -10.09
C SER A 41 -13.94 -8.81 -9.42
N PHE A 42 -12.74 -8.52 -8.92
CA PHE A 42 -11.95 -9.47 -8.12
C PHE A 42 -12.66 -9.88 -6.82
N ARG A 43 -13.46 -8.98 -6.24
CA ARG A 43 -14.28 -9.29 -5.09
C ARG A 43 -15.32 -10.37 -5.43
N PHE A 44 -16.06 -10.20 -6.52
CA PHE A 44 -17.07 -11.17 -6.97
C PHE A 44 -16.42 -12.48 -7.39
N LEU A 45 -15.22 -12.45 -7.99
CA LEU A 45 -14.44 -13.66 -8.29
C LEU A 45 -14.16 -14.47 -7.02
N LYS A 46 -13.68 -13.81 -5.95
CA LYS A 46 -13.42 -14.47 -4.67
C LYS A 46 -14.71 -15.03 -4.05
N GLU A 47 -15.74 -14.22 -3.94
CA GLU A 47 -17.03 -14.61 -3.34
C GLU A 47 -17.65 -15.79 -4.09
N ALA A 48 -17.61 -15.77 -5.42
CA ALA A 48 -18.13 -16.86 -6.26
C ALA A 48 -17.35 -18.17 -6.10
N ILE A 49 -16.01 -18.10 -5.99
CA ILE A 49 -15.18 -19.29 -5.74
C ILE A 49 -15.48 -19.84 -4.33
N ASP A 50 -15.54 -19.00 -3.32
CA ASP A 50 -15.82 -19.42 -1.93
C ASP A 50 -17.20 -20.11 -1.86
N TYR A 51 -18.23 -19.54 -2.46
CA TYR A 51 -19.56 -20.13 -2.53
C TYR A 51 -19.55 -21.47 -3.26
N GLU A 52 -18.96 -21.53 -4.43
CA GLU A 52 -18.95 -22.75 -5.26
C GLU A 52 -18.17 -23.89 -4.60
N VAL A 53 -17.07 -23.56 -3.92
CA VAL A 53 -16.29 -24.55 -3.14
C VAL A 53 -17.17 -25.15 -2.04
N GLN A 54 -17.84 -24.30 -1.27
CA GLN A 54 -18.70 -24.77 -0.17
C GLN A 54 -19.88 -25.58 -0.70
N TRP A 55 -20.55 -25.10 -1.75
CA TRP A 55 -21.65 -25.82 -2.38
C TRP A 55 -21.22 -27.22 -2.88
N GLN A 56 -20.04 -27.34 -3.51
CA GLN A 56 -19.54 -28.64 -3.97
C GLN A 56 -19.19 -29.58 -2.82
N ILE A 57 -18.66 -29.05 -1.72
CA ILE A 57 -18.40 -29.85 -0.51
C ILE A 57 -19.71 -30.40 0.04
N ASP A 58 -20.72 -29.56 0.22
CA ASP A 58 -22.03 -29.95 0.78
C ASP A 58 -22.70 -31.00 -0.11
N GLU A 59 -22.67 -30.84 -1.43
CA GLU A 59 -23.22 -31.84 -2.37
C GLU A 59 -22.52 -33.20 -2.25
N ILE A 60 -21.19 -33.22 -2.13
CA ILE A 60 -20.41 -34.45 -2.01
C ILE A 60 -20.68 -35.12 -0.65
N GLU A 61 -20.74 -34.35 0.45
CA GLU A 61 -21.01 -34.87 1.79
C GLU A 61 -22.42 -35.44 1.92
N GLU A 62 -23.39 -34.87 1.20
CA GLU A 62 -24.75 -35.42 1.10
C GLU A 62 -24.91 -36.57 0.10
N GLY A 63 -23.80 -37.01 -0.54
CA GLY A 63 -23.77 -38.13 -1.47
C GLY A 63 -24.32 -37.80 -2.86
N ARG A 64 -24.52 -36.54 -3.19
CA ARG A 64 -24.92 -36.11 -4.53
C ARG A 64 -23.72 -35.99 -5.46
N LYS A 65 -23.96 -36.18 -6.74
CA LYS A 65 -22.92 -36.05 -7.76
C LYS A 65 -22.87 -34.65 -8.32
N ILE A 66 -21.68 -34.07 -8.37
CA ILE A 66 -21.47 -32.79 -9.04
C ILE A 66 -21.67 -32.99 -10.56
N MET A 67 -22.54 -32.19 -11.16
CA MET A 67 -22.75 -32.15 -12.61
C MET A 67 -21.87 -31.05 -13.21
N GLN A 68 -21.17 -31.39 -14.31
CA GLN A 68 -20.42 -30.40 -15.08
C GLN A 68 -21.38 -29.36 -15.67
N ALA A 69 -21.19 -28.11 -15.34
CA ALA A 69 -22.10 -27.05 -15.75
C ALA A 69 -21.36 -25.71 -15.90
N THR A 70 -21.98 -24.80 -16.64
CA THR A 70 -21.69 -23.37 -16.58
C THR A 70 -22.71 -22.71 -15.66
N VAL A 71 -22.22 -21.97 -14.66
CA VAL A 71 -23.04 -21.25 -13.68
C VAL A 71 -22.78 -19.76 -13.78
N LEU A 72 -23.76 -18.96 -13.45
CA LEU A 72 -23.65 -17.50 -13.31
C LEU A 72 -23.58 -17.14 -11.83
N PHE A 73 -22.65 -16.27 -11.47
CA PHE A 73 -22.64 -15.66 -10.16
C PHE A 73 -23.63 -14.50 -10.09
N ASP A 74 -24.44 -14.48 -9.06
CA ASP A 74 -25.39 -13.42 -8.74
C ASP A 74 -24.83 -12.59 -7.58
N PRO A 75 -24.35 -11.36 -7.82
CA PRO A 75 -23.74 -10.54 -6.77
C PRO A 75 -24.73 -10.04 -5.71
N ASP A 76 -26.03 -10.04 -5.99
CA ASP A 76 -27.04 -9.57 -5.06
C ASP A 76 -27.37 -10.64 -4.00
N THR A 77 -27.35 -11.92 -4.41
CA THR A 77 -27.59 -13.06 -3.51
C THR A 77 -26.30 -13.70 -2.99
N GLY A 78 -25.16 -13.47 -3.68
CA GLY A 78 -23.89 -14.14 -3.40
C GLY A 78 -23.85 -15.61 -3.81
N GLU A 79 -24.76 -16.06 -4.66
CA GLU A 79 -24.93 -17.48 -5.03
C GLU A 79 -24.58 -17.71 -6.51
N THR A 80 -24.34 -18.99 -6.87
CA THR A 80 -24.22 -19.39 -8.27
C THR A 80 -25.49 -20.08 -8.73
N ARG A 81 -25.94 -19.78 -9.96
CA ARG A 81 -27.10 -20.42 -10.59
C ARG A 81 -26.72 -21.10 -11.89
N MET A 82 -27.18 -22.32 -12.08
CA MET A 82 -26.90 -23.08 -13.31
C MET A 82 -27.51 -22.39 -14.51
N MET A 83 -26.69 -22.14 -15.53
CA MET A 83 -27.10 -21.55 -16.82
C MET A 83 -27.43 -22.65 -17.82
N ARG A 84 -26.55 -23.64 -17.97
CA ARG A 84 -26.70 -24.77 -18.86
C ARG A 84 -25.81 -25.92 -18.42
N SER A 85 -26.21 -27.16 -18.71
CA SER A 85 -25.32 -28.31 -18.68
C SER A 85 -24.39 -28.27 -19.91
N LYS A 86 -23.13 -28.58 -19.73
CA LYS A 86 -22.22 -28.80 -20.85
C LYS A 86 -22.36 -30.25 -21.31
N GLU A 87 -23.32 -30.49 -22.21
CA GLU A 87 -23.31 -31.68 -23.04
C GLU A 87 -22.36 -31.38 -24.20
N ASP A 88 -21.23 -32.06 -24.26
CA ASP A 88 -20.20 -32.08 -25.29
C ASP A 88 -19.87 -30.73 -25.96
N ALA A 89 -18.77 -30.14 -25.54
CA ALA A 89 -18.19 -29.00 -26.26
C ALA A 89 -17.57 -29.50 -27.58
N HIS A 90 -18.40 -29.70 -28.58
CA HIS A 90 -17.92 -30.01 -29.91
C HIS A 90 -17.43 -28.74 -30.59
N ASP A 91 -16.20 -28.85 -31.14
CA ASP A 91 -15.59 -28.03 -32.18
C ASP A 91 -15.35 -26.53 -31.79
N TYR A 92 -14.17 -26.28 -31.22
CA TYR A 92 -13.65 -24.91 -31.04
C TYR A 92 -13.08 -24.32 -32.32
N ARG A 93 -13.32 -24.92 -33.50
CA ARG A 93 -12.84 -24.43 -34.81
C ARG A 93 -11.34 -24.12 -34.81
N TYR A 94 -10.52 -25.05 -34.34
CA TYR A 94 -9.06 -24.97 -34.41
C TYR A 94 -8.56 -25.22 -35.85
N PHE A 95 -8.97 -24.36 -36.76
CA PHE A 95 -8.48 -24.34 -38.13
C PHE A 95 -8.18 -22.91 -38.55
N PRO A 96 -7.23 -22.69 -39.48
CA PRO A 96 -6.93 -21.35 -39.98
C PRO A 96 -8.18 -20.73 -40.62
N ASP A 97 -8.45 -19.46 -40.27
CA ASP A 97 -9.50 -18.71 -40.94
C ASP A 97 -9.06 -18.43 -42.38
N PRO A 98 -9.85 -18.80 -43.40
CA PRO A 98 -9.46 -18.64 -44.79
C PRO A 98 -9.33 -17.17 -45.24
N ASP A 99 -9.98 -16.27 -44.51
CA ASP A 99 -9.92 -14.82 -44.79
C ASP A 99 -8.71 -14.14 -44.18
N LEU A 100 -7.96 -14.81 -43.29
CA LEU A 100 -6.77 -14.28 -42.65
C LEU A 100 -5.49 -14.83 -43.27
N LEU A 101 -4.61 -13.92 -43.66
CA LEU A 101 -3.26 -14.28 -44.11
C LEU A 101 -2.41 -14.77 -42.91
N PRO A 102 -1.42 -15.66 -43.14
CA PRO A 102 -0.50 -16.03 -42.08
C PRO A 102 0.19 -14.83 -41.47
N LEU A 103 0.13 -14.71 -40.14
CA LEU A 103 0.83 -13.66 -39.41
C LEU A 103 2.33 -14.01 -39.30
N ILE A 104 3.17 -13.20 -39.94
CA ILE A 104 4.63 -13.33 -39.90
C ILE A 104 5.19 -12.28 -38.95
N ILE A 105 5.73 -12.70 -37.81
CA ILE A 105 6.38 -11.84 -36.85
C ILE A 105 7.89 -11.94 -37.00
N SER A 106 8.52 -10.85 -37.48
CA SER A 106 9.97 -10.82 -37.67
C SER A 106 10.73 -10.67 -36.35
N THR A 107 11.98 -11.11 -36.35
CA THR A 107 12.89 -10.90 -35.20
C THR A 107 13.07 -9.42 -34.87
N ASP A 108 13.09 -8.55 -35.89
CA ASP A 108 13.22 -7.10 -35.70
C ASP A 108 11.98 -6.50 -35.03
N TRP A 109 10.79 -6.99 -35.38
CA TRP A 109 9.56 -6.59 -34.69
C TRP A 109 9.60 -6.98 -33.21
N ILE A 110 10.00 -8.23 -32.91
CA ILE A 110 10.17 -8.69 -31.54
C ILE A 110 11.20 -7.85 -30.77
N ALA A 111 12.33 -7.55 -31.40
CA ALA A 111 13.38 -6.72 -30.79
C ALA A 111 12.89 -5.29 -30.47
N ARG A 112 12.14 -4.69 -31.40
CA ARG A 112 11.53 -3.38 -31.21
C ARG A 112 10.55 -3.38 -30.02
N VAL A 113 9.61 -4.32 -29.98
CA VAL A 113 8.64 -4.44 -28.90
C VAL A 113 9.32 -4.65 -27.56
N LYS A 114 10.37 -5.48 -27.48
CA LYS A 114 11.16 -5.68 -26.26
C LYS A 114 11.85 -4.39 -25.78
N HIS A 115 12.30 -3.55 -26.73
CA HIS A 115 12.94 -2.28 -26.39
C HIS A 115 11.94 -1.21 -25.90
N GLU A 116 10.73 -1.25 -26.44
CA GLU A 116 9.65 -0.31 -26.10
C GLU A 116 8.89 -0.71 -24.82
N LEU A 117 9.04 -1.96 -24.35
CA LEU A 117 8.39 -2.40 -23.12
C LEU A 117 8.87 -1.58 -21.91
N PRO A 118 7.94 -1.08 -21.08
CA PRO A 118 8.32 -0.48 -19.81
C PRO A 118 8.93 -1.54 -18.87
N GLU A 119 9.66 -1.10 -17.86
CA GLU A 119 10.12 -2.00 -16.80
C GLU A 119 8.93 -2.73 -16.16
N LEU A 120 8.99 -4.06 -16.12
CA LEU A 120 7.89 -4.87 -15.61
C LEU A 120 7.90 -4.93 -14.07
N PRO A 121 6.75 -5.18 -13.41
CA PRO A 121 6.65 -5.18 -11.95
C PRO A 121 7.65 -6.10 -11.25
N GLY A 122 7.99 -7.24 -11.85
CA GLY A 122 8.98 -8.17 -11.32
C GLY A 122 10.38 -7.57 -11.24
N GLN A 123 10.85 -6.98 -12.34
CA GLN A 123 12.15 -6.31 -12.43
C GLN A 123 12.21 -5.09 -11.50
N MET A 124 11.13 -4.29 -11.47
CA MET A 124 11.04 -3.13 -10.61
C MET A 124 11.09 -3.51 -9.12
N ARG A 125 10.45 -4.60 -8.71
CA ARG A 125 10.55 -5.12 -7.33
C ARG A 125 11.98 -5.50 -6.97
N GLU A 126 12.65 -6.22 -7.84
CA GLU A 126 14.06 -6.59 -7.63
C GLU A 126 14.93 -5.34 -7.49
N ARG A 127 14.74 -4.34 -8.35
CA ARG A 127 15.46 -3.07 -8.30
C ARG A 127 15.15 -2.27 -7.02
N PHE A 128 13.91 -2.24 -6.57
CA PHE A 128 13.55 -1.55 -5.32
C PHE A 128 14.20 -2.21 -4.09
N VAL A 129 14.36 -3.53 -4.11
CA VAL A 129 15.08 -4.24 -3.06
C VAL A 129 16.59 -4.02 -3.16
N SER A 130 17.19 -4.21 -4.36
CA SER A 130 18.65 -4.15 -4.54
C SER A 130 19.22 -2.73 -4.44
N ASP A 131 18.57 -1.76 -5.10
CA ASP A 131 19.13 -0.42 -5.31
C ASP A 131 18.63 0.61 -4.28
N LEU A 132 17.44 0.38 -3.71
CA LEU A 132 16.82 1.27 -2.73
C LEU A 132 16.78 0.68 -1.32
N GLY A 133 17.19 -0.57 -1.13
CA GLY A 133 17.25 -1.25 0.16
C GLY A 133 15.88 -1.48 0.81
N LEU A 134 14.82 -1.55 0.01
CA LEU A 134 13.47 -1.81 0.52
C LEU A 134 13.28 -3.29 0.88
N SER A 135 12.32 -3.56 1.77
CA SER A 135 11.89 -4.95 2.01
C SER A 135 11.13 -5.49 0.80
N ALA A 136 11.09 -6.82 0.65
CA ALA A 136 10.29 -7.49 -0.39
C ALA A 136 8.80 -7.12 -0.27
N TYR A 137 8.29 -6.93 0.95
CA TYR A 137 6.92 -6.49 1.20
C TYR A 137 6.68 -5.07 0.65
N ASP A 138 7.56 -4.10 0.99
CA ASP A 138 7.42 -2.72 0.50
C ASP A 138 7.49 -2.68 -1.02
N ALA A 139 8.46 -3.37 -1.61
CA ALA A 139 8.62 -3.43 -3.06
C ALA A 139 7.39 -4.04 -3.76
N THR A 140 6.80 -5.09 -3.19
CA THR A 140 5.58 -5.71 -3.71
C THR A 140 4.38 -4.76 -3.63
N THR A 141 4.22 -4.08 -2.50
CA THR A 141 3.12 -3.13 -2.30
C THR A 141 3.23 -1.93 -3.23
N LEU A 142 4.42 -1.34 -3.36
CA LEU A 142 4.67 -0.19 -4.23
C LEU A 142 4.53 -0.50 -5.72
N THR A 143 4.76 -1.75 -6.12
CA THR A 143 4.61 -2.19 -7.51
C THR A 143 3.27 -2.88 -7.77
N ALA A 144 2.28 -2.70 -6.90
CA ALA A 144 0.93 -3.22 -7.11
C ALA A 144 0.20 -2.50 -8.25
N SER A 145 0.46 -1.20 -8.45
CA SER A 145 0.01 -0.43 -9.62
C SER A 145 1.14 0.42 -10.19
N GLN A 146 1.01 0.76 -11.47
CA GLN A 146 1.99 1.60 -12.17
C GLN A 146 2.03 3.02 -11.59
N GLU A 147 0.87 3.56 -11.24
CA GLU A 147 0.73 4.91 -10.68
C GLU A 147 1.43 5.00 -9.32
N MET A 148 1.26 3.99 -8.47
CA MET A 148 1.92 3.96 -7.16
C MET A 148 3.44 3.85 -7.29
N ALA A 149 3.92 3.01 -8.19
CA ALA A 149 5.36 2.89 -8.47
C ALA A 149 5.95 4.21 -8.99
N ALA A 150 5.30 4.84 -9.96
CA ALA A 150 5.73 6.12 -10.52
C ALA A 150 5.71 7.26 -9.50
N PHE A 151 4.69 7.32 -8.65
CA PHE A 151 4.60 8.31 -7.58
C PHE A 151 5.72 8.12 -6.56
N PHE A 152 5.97 6.89 -6.15
CA PHE A 152 7.07 6.55 -5.25
C PHE A 152 8.43 6.92 -5.84
N GLU A 153 8.72 6.53 -7.08
CA GLU A 153 9.98 6.86 -7.75
C GLU A 153 10.19 8.37 -7.87
N SER A 154 9.13 9.11 -8.24
CA SER A 154 9.15 10.57 -8.29
C SER A 154 9.42 11.19 -6.92
N THR A 155 8.87 10.62 -5.87
CA THR A 155 9.12 11.06 -4.49
C THR A 155 10.58 10.79 -4.10
N VAL A 156 11.12 9.61 -4.41
CA VAL A 156 12.53 9.27 -4.14
C VAL A 156 13.48 10.14 -4.97
N ALA A 157 13.13 10.44 -6.21
CA ALA A 157 13.93 11.34 -7.05
C ALA A 157 14.08 12.73 -6.42
N GLY A 158 13.01 13.27 -5.82
CA GLY A 158 13.03 14.53 -5.10
C GLY A 158 13.68 14.49 -3.72
N ALA A 159 13.50 13.40 -2.96
CA ALA A 159 14.00 13.26 -1.61
C ALA A 159 15.40 12.65 -1.51
N GLY A 160 15.91 12.04 -2.57
CA GLY A 160 17.17 11.30 -2.63
C GLY A 160 17.06 9.85 -2.17
N LYS A 161 17.90 8.98 -2.77
CA LYS A 161 17.90 7.52 -2.51
C LYS A 161 18.05 7.13 -1.04
N ALA A 162 18.80 7.91 -0.27
CA ALA A 162 18.98 7.68 1.17
C ALA A 162 17.65 7.72 1.95
N ASN A 163 16.64 8.39 1.40
CA ASN A 163 15.32 8.53 1.99
C ASN A 163 14.27 7.58 1.37
N ALA A 164 14.69 6.56 0.60
CA ALA A 164 13.78 5.65 -0.08
C ALA A 164 12.82 4.95 0.91
N LYS A 165 13.31 4.49 2.06
CA LYS A 165 12.45 3.84 3.06
C LYS A 165 11.44 4.81 3.71
N PRO A 166 11.80 6.02 4.15
CA PRO A 166 10.84 7.07 4.51
C PRO A 166 9.81 7.35 3.40
N CYS A 167 10.25 7.50 2.13
CA CYS A 167 9.33 7.69 1.00
C CYS A 167 8.32 6.55 0.87
N ALA A 168 8.79 5.30 0.94
CA ALA A 168 7.93 4.12 0.90
C ALA A 168 6.88 4.15 2.02
N ASN A 169 7.29 4.43 3.24
CA ASN A 169 6.38 4.49 4.38
C ASN A 169 5.30 5.58 4.19
N TRP A 170 5.69 6.78 3.76
CA TRP A 170 4.75 7.88 3.54
C TRP A 170 3.76 7.59 2.41
N VAL A 171 4.22 7.00 1.31
CA VAL A 171 3.35 6.64 0.18
C VAL A 171 2.38 5.52 0.56
N MET A 172 2.89 4.43 1.16
CA MET A 172 2.07 3.25 1.48
C MET A 172 1.14 3.44 2.69
N VAL A 173 1.49 4.31 3.63
CA VAL A 173 0.74 4.46 4.89
C VAL A 173 -0.04 5.77 4.91
N ASP A 174 0.65 6.91 5.02
CA ASP A 174 -0.03 8.19 5.27
C ASP A 174 -0.82 8.68 4.05
N LEU A 175 -0.21 8.65 2.86
CA LEU A 175 -0.87 9.05 1.61
C LEU A 175 -1.99 8.06 1.24
N ALA A 176 -1.71 6.77 1.24
CA ALA A 176 -2.71 5.74 0.90
C ALA A 176 -3.90 5.75 1.87
N ALA A 177 -3.65 5.91 3.18
CA ALA A 177 -4.73 6.01 4.16
C ALA A 177 -5.62 7.24 3.92
N ARG A 178 -5.03 8.36 3.50
CA ARG A 178 -5.78 9.58 3.23
C ARG A 178 -6.62 9.47 1.96
N LEU A 179 -6.05 8.91 0.88
CA LEU A 179 -6.77 8.61 -0.35
C LEU A 179 -7.94 7.68 -0.10
N ASN A 180 -7.71 6.55 0.58
CA ASN A 180 -8.75 5.57 0.91
C ASN A 180 -9.89 6.17 1.75
N LYS A 181 -9.56 7.04 2.71
CA LYS A 181 -10.55 7.72 3.56
C LYS A 181 -11.49 8.60 2.74
N GLU A 182 -11.00 9.22 1.68
CA GLU A 182 -11.79 10.10 0.81
C GLU A 182 -12.34 9.39 -0.43
N GLY A 183 -12.02 8.10 -0.64
CA GLY A 183 -12.41 7.34 -1.82
C GLY A 183 -11.83 7.90 -3.12
N ARG A 184 -10.58 8.42 -3.05
CA ARG A 184 -9.87 9.01 -4.19
C ARG A 184 -8.81 8.06 -4.73
N ASP A 185 -8.60 8.12 -6.03
CA ASP A 185 -7.47 7.49 -6.68
C ASP A 185 -6.18 8.31 -6.50
N LEU A 186 -5.03 7.68 -6.70
CA LEU A 186 -3.73 8.35 -6.54
C LEU A 186 -3.54 9.49 -7.55
N SER A 187 -4.11 9.37 -8.75
CA SER A 187 -4.13 10.43 -9.78
C SER A 187 -4.79 11.71 -9.30
N ASP A 188 -5.75 11.59 -8.36
CA ASP A 188 -6.51 12.72 -7.81
C ASP A 188 -5.91 13.25 -6.50
N SER A 189 -4.70 12.82 -6.16
CA SER A 189 -4.01 13.27 -4.96
C SER A 189 -3.76 14.78 -5.01
N PRO A 190 -4.24 15.56 -4.01
CA PRO A 190 -3.91 16.98 -3.93
C PRO A 190 -2.46 17.25 -3.54
N VAL A 191 -1.76 16.24 -3.01
CA VAL A 191 -0.34 16.31 -2.65
C VAL A 191 0.48 15.62 -3.75
N SER A 192 1.32 16.38 -4.42
CA SER A 192 2.23 15.87 -5.45
C SER A 192 3.43 15.12 -4.85
N ALA A 193 4.08 14.30 -5.67
CA ALA A 193 5.32 13.61 -5.28
C ALA A 193 6.44 14.58 -4.86
N SER A 194 6.54 15.75 -5.50
CA SER A 194 7.53 16.78 -5.16
C SER A 194 7.24 17.44 -3.80
N GLN A 195 5.98 17.70 -3.49
CA GLN A 195 5.59 18.23 -2.16
C GLN A 195 5.87 17.21 -1.06
N LEU A 196 5.54 15.93 -1.30
CA LEU A 196 5.84 14.86 -0.36
C LEU A 196 7.35 14.68 -0.16
N ALA A 197 8.14 14.74 -1.24
CA ALA A 197 9.60 14.73 -1.17
C ALA A 197 10.17 15.87 -0.32
N GLY A 198 9.66 17.09 -0.51
CA GLY A 198 10.03 18.26 0.30
C GLY A 198 9.73 18.04 1.78
N LEU A 199 8.58 17.50 2.11
CA LEU A 199 8.20 17.16 3.48
C LEU A 199 9.19 16.13 4.09
N ILE A 200 9.51 15.07 3.35
CA ILE A 200 10.44 14.02 3.80
C ILE A 200 11.84 14.57 4.04
N LEU A 201 12.31 15.48 3.19
CA LEU A 201 13.58 16.17 3.41
C LEU A 201 13.60 16.96 4.73
N ARG A 202 12.51 17.63 5.12
CA ARG A 202 12.42 18.37 6.39
C ARG A 202 12.36 17.45 7.62
N ILE A 203 11.92 16.20 7.43
CA ILE A 203 12.04 15.17 8.47
C ILE A 203 13.49 14.68 8.55
N ALA A 204 14.11 14.40 7.41
CA ALA A 204 15.46 13.84 7.33
C ALA A 204 16.54 14.79 7.89
N ASP A 205 16.39 16.11 7.66
CA ASP A 205 17.28 17.13 8.18
C ASP A 205 16.93 17.61 9.60
N ASN A 206 15.94 16.99 10.25
CA ASN A 206 15.44 17.35 11.58
C ASN A 206 14.86 18.77 11.71
N THR A 207 14.46 19.40 10.60
CA THR A 207 13.73 20.68 10.64
C THR A 207 12.40 20.50 11.35
N ILE A 208 11.74 19.36 11.19
CA ILE A 208 10.49 19.00 11.86
C ILE A 208 10.52 17.55 12.35
N SER A 209 9.75 17.25 13.38
CA SER A 209 9.52 15.88 13.85
C SER A 209 8.47 15.17 13.00
N ASN A 210 8.42 13.80 13.05
CA ASN A 210 7.38 13.02 12.39
C ASN A 210 5.95 13.43 12.79
N ASN A 211 5.72 13.83 14.04
CA ASN A 211 4.41 14.31 14.49
C ASN A 211 4.02 15.65 13.87
N ILE A 212 5.00 16.53 13.69
CA ILE A 212 4.80 17.81 13.00
C ILE A 212 4.59 17.56 11.51
N ALA A 213 5.34 16.62 10.91
CA ALA A 213 5.21 16.27 9.51
C ALA A 213 3.78 15.84 9.14
N LYS A 214 3.09 15.11 10.02
CA LYS A 214 1.67 14.76 9.79
C LYS A 214 0.76 15.99 9.72
N LYS A 215 1.03 17.02 10.54
CA LYS A 215 0.29 18.29 10.47
C LYS A 215 0.59 19.05 9.18
N VAL A 216 1.86 19.07 8.77
CA VAL A 216 2.27 19.70 7.50
C VAL A 216 1.65 18.97 6.31
N PHE A 217 1.61 17.63 6.35
CA PHE A 217 0.95 16.82 5.32
C PHE A 217 -0.55 17.16 5.21
N GLU A 218 -1.26 17.24 6.34
CA GLU A 218 -2.68 17.63 6.35
C GLU A 218 -2.88 19.06 5.80
N ALA A 219 -1.99 19.98 6.11
CA ALA A 219 -2.04 21.34 5.56
C ALA A 219 -1.77 21.38 4.06
N LEU A 220 -0.80 20.58 3.55
CA LEU A 220 -0.58 20.38 2.12
C LEU A 220 -1.82 19.77 1.44
N TRP A 221 -2.42 18.77 2.07
CA TRP A 221 -3.62 18.11 1.57
C TRP A 221 -4.80 19.09 1.42
N ASN A 222 -4.93 20.00 2.36
CA ASN A 222 -5.99 21.04 2.36
C ASN A 222 -5.64 22.26 1.49
N GLY A 223 -4.45 22.31 0.86
CA GLY A 223 -4.03 23.45 0.02
C GLY A 223 -3.69 24.70 0.80
N GLU A 224 -3.26 24.59 2.08
CA GLU A 224 -2.92 25.73 2.94
C GLU A 224 -1.56 26.38 2.61
N GLY A 225 -0.78 25.75 1.74
CA GLY A 225 0.50 26.23 1.22
C GLY A 225 0.96 25.39 0.03
N ALA A 226 1.83 25.95 -0.78
CA ALA A 226 2.36 25.27 -1.98
C ALA A 226 3.50 24.29 -1.66
N THR A 227 4.21 24.48 -0.55
CA THR A 227 5.35 23.66 -0.14
C THR A 227 5.35 23.39 1.36
N ALA A 228 6.06 22.33 1.77
CA ALA A 228 6.25 22.02 3.18
C ALA A 228 6.95 23.18 3.92
N ASP A 229 7.93 23.82 3.28
CA ASP A 229 8.66 24.95 3.87
C ASP A 229 7.78 26.15 4.16
N GLU A 230 6.91 26.51 3.22
CA GLU A 230 5.95 27.59 3.40
C GLU A 230 5.03 27.35 4.59
N ILE A 231 4.50 26.16 4.73
CA ILE A 231 3.63 25.77 5.84
C ILE A 231 4.40 25.80 7.17
N ILE A 232 5.62 25.24 7.18
CA ILE A 232 6.48 25.22 8.37
C ILE A 232 6.79 26.63 8.84
N GLU A 233 7.08 27.55 7.94
CA GLU A 233 7.37 28.94 8.27
C GLU A 233 6.13 29.68 8.74
N LYS A 234 5.04 29.62 7.98
CA LYS A 234 3.79 30.29 8.26
C LYS A 234 3.18 29.87 9.61
N GLN A 235 3.29 28.61 9.97
CA GLN A 235 2.75 28.07 11.23
C GLN A 235 3.81 27.99 12.33
N GLY A 236 5.05 28.43 12.05
CA GLY A 236 6.15 28.42 13.02
C GLY A 236 6.46 27.04 13.58
N LEU A 237 6.47 25.99 12.73
CA LEU A 237 6.57 24.59 13.11
C LEU A 237 8.00 24.06 13.19
N LYS A 238 9.00 24.89 12.96
CA LYS A 238 10.42 24.47 13.07
C LYS A 238 10.70 23.87 14.43
N GLN A 239 11.44 22.77 14.42
CA GLN A 239 11.85 22.08 15.63
C GLN A 239 12.86 22.93 16.42
N ILE A 240 12.73 22.93 17.73
CA ILE A 240 13.70 23.55 18.62
C ILE A 240 14.87 22.58 18.76
N THR A 241 16.02 22.95 18.23
CA THR A 241 17.27 22.17 18.29
C THR A 241 18.31 22.84 19.18
N ASP A 242 18.03 24.06 19.65
CA ASP A 242 18.90 24.75 20.60
C ASP A 242 18.90 24.03 21.96
N SER A 243 20.06 23.46 22.30
CA SER A 243 20.26 22.68 23.52
C SER A 243 19.91 23.48 24.77
N GLY A 244 20.22 24.79 24.80
CA GLY A 244 19.92 25.66 25.94
C GLY A 244 18.41 25.88 26.13
N ALA A 245 17.68 26.07 25.02
CA ALA A 245 16.24 26.24 25.09
C ALA A 245 15.53 24.92 25.51
N ILE A 246 16.01 23.77 25.03
CA ILE A 246 15.48 22.45 25.44
C ILE A 246 15.82 22.18 26.91
N GLU A 247 17.03 22.54 27.35
CA GLU A 247 17.46 22.35 28.72
C GLU A 247 16.61 23.18 29.70
N ALA A 248 16.28 24.42 29.37
CA ALA A 248 15.39 25.27 30.18
C ALA A 248 13.98 24.63 30.32
N ILE A 249 13.42 24.10 29.23
CA ILE A 249 12.13 23.39 29.26
C ILE A 249 12.21 22.13 30.12
N VAL A 250 13.30 21.37 30.03
CA VAL A 250 13.53 20.15 30.84
C VAL A 250 13.60 20.53 32.33
N ASP A 251 14.33 21.57 32.68
CA ASP A 251 14.47 22.03 34.09
C ASP A 251 13.14 22.48 34.67
N GLU A 252 12.36 23.26 33.94
CA GLU A 252 11.02 23.67 34.34
C GLU A 252 10.11 22.46 34.59
N VAL A 253 10.12 21.49 33.70
CA VAL A 253 9.29 20.26 33.81
C VAL A 253 9.74 19.40 34.97
N LEU A 254 11.05 19.21 35.19
CA LEU A 254 11.56 18.44 36.32
C LEU A 254 11.19 19.10 37.66
N ALA A 255 11.28 20.43 37.76
CA ALA A 255 10.88 21.18 38.95
C ALA A 255 9.37 21.05 39.23
N ALA A 256 8.53 21.11 38.19
CA ALA A 256 7.08 20.99 38.30
C ALA A 256 6.58 19.54 38.56
N ASN A 257 7.39 18.51 38.32
CA ASN A 257 7.00 17.12 38.41
C ASN A 257 7.87 16.29 39.38
N ALA A 258 8.17 16.84 40.56
CA ALA A 258 9.03 16.20 41.56
C ALA A 258 8.60 14.77 41.93
N ALA A 259 7.29 14.48 41.94
CA ALA A 259 6.76 13.12 42.18
C ALA A 259 7.22 12.11 41.13
N ASN A 260 7.13 12.45 39.83
CA ASN A 260 7.58 11.58 38.74
C ASN A 260 9.11 11.40 38.75
N VAL A 261 9.84 12.44 39.15
CA VAL A 261 11.31 12.36 39.33
C VAL A 261 11.66 11.34 40.42
N ALA A 262 10.99 11.45 41.58
CA ALA A 262 11.19 10.50 42.70
C ALA A 262 10.80 9.04 42.28
N GLU A 263 9.72 8.85 41.55
CA GLU A 263 9.30 7.55 41.05
C GLU A 263 10.30 6.93 40.08
N PHE A 264 10.87 7.74 39.18
CA PHE A 264 11.90 7.27 38.25
C PHE A 264 13.17 6.87 39.02
N ARG A 265 13.62 7.67 39.98
CA ARG A 265 14.79 7.37 40.85
C ARG A 265 14.56 6.11 41.69
N ALA A 266 13.30 5.78 41.99
CA ALA A 266 12.91 4.53 42.63
C ALA A 266 12.80 3.33 41.67
N GLY A 267 13.22 3.48 40.37
CA GLY A 267 13.29 2.40 39.39
C GLY A 267 12.04 2.22 38.51
N LYS A 268 11.07 3.14 38.52
CA LYS A 268 9.87 3.07 37.71
C LYS A 268 10.08 3.70 36.32
N GLU A 269 10.47 2.92 35.32
CA GLU A 269 10.65 3.37 33.93
C GLU A 269 9.45 4.10 33.31
N LYS A 270 8.20 3.78 33.73
CA LYS A 270 7.01 4.48 33.27
C LYS A 270 7.00 5.98 33.59
N ALA A 271 7.63 6.38 34.70
CA ALA A 271 7.73 7.77 35.10
C ALA A 271 8.64 8.57 34.14
N PHE A 272 9.67 7.96 33.55
CA PHE A 272 10.48 8.57 32.50
C PHE A 272 9.66 8.97 31.28
N ASN A 273 8.85 8.07 30.78
CA ASN A 273 7.99 8.34 29.61
C ASN A 273 6.97 9.44 29.90
N ALA A 274 6.46 9.51 31.13
CA ALA A 274 5.58 10.60 31.56
C ALA A 274 6.31 11.95 31.56
N LEU A 275 7.55 12.02 32.05
CA LEU A 275 8.39 13.22 32.00
C LEU A 275 8.70 13.65 30.57
N VAL A 276 9.07 12.70 29.66
CA VAL A 276 9.24 12.99 28.23
C VAL A 276 7.98 13.60 27.64
N GLY A 277 6.80 13.03 27.94
CA GLY A 277 5.52 13.56 27.50
C GLY A 277 5.26 15.00 27.97
N GLN A 278 5.60 15.31 29.22
CA GLN A 278 5.45 16.67 29.77
C GLN A 278 6.39 17.67 29.10
N VAL A 279 7.67 17.29 28.86
CA VAL A 279 8.63 18.15 28.14
C VAL A 279 8.17 18.40 26.71
N MET A 280 7.71 17.36 26.03
CA MET A 280 7.16 17.50 24.67
C MET A 280 5.92 18.40 24.64
N LYS A 281 5.06 18.32 25.65
CA LYS A 281 3.89 19.19 25.79
C LYS A 281 4.29 20.65 26.08
N ALA A 282 5.23 20.89 26.99
CA ALA A 282 5.75 22.22 27.30
C ALA A 282 6.45 22.86 26.09
N GLY A 283 7.22 22.07 25.32
CA GLY A 283 7.82 22.45 24.04
C GLY A 283 6.84 22.55 22.86
N LYS A 284 5.51 22.40 23.10
CA LYS A 284 4.45 22.39 22.07
C LYS A 284 4.71 21.39 20.92
N GLY A 285 5.36 20.28 21.23
CA GLY A 285 5.76 19.25 20.27
C GLY A 285 6.93 19.63 19.35
N LYS A 286 7.59 20.77 19.61
CA LYS A 286 8.71 21.28 18.79
C LYS A 286 10.09 20.90 19.31
N ALA A 287 10.22 20.46 20.57
CA ALA A 287 11.50 19.99 21.10
C ALA A 287 11.97 18.73 20.37
N ASN A 288 13.28 18.62 20.11
CA ASN A 288 13.84 17.41 19.49
C ASN A 288 13.73 16.22 20.46
N PRO A 289 12.99 15.14 20.13
CA PRO A 289 12.74 14.04 21.06
C PRO A 289 14.01 13.33 21.54
N GLN A 290 15.01 13.20 20.66
CA GLN A 290 16.29 12.58 21.02
C GLN A 290 17.04 13.41 22.06
N GLN A 291 17.16 14.71 21.82
CA GLN A 291 17.82 15.63 22.75
C GLN A 291 17.07 15.70 24.10
N VAL A 292 15.74 15.68 24.08
CA VAL A 292 14.92 15.62 25.30
C VAL A 292 15.21 14.35 26.09
N ASN A 293 15.24 13.20 25.44
CA ASN A 293 15.57 11.92 26.09
C ASN A 293 16.97 11.93 26.70
N ASP A 294 17.97 12.40 25.96
CA ASP A 294 19.35 12.43 26.40
C ASP A 294 19.55 13.40 27.60
N LEU A 295 18.94 14.59 27.53
CA LEU A 295 18.98 15.58 28.63
C LEU A 295 18.24 15.07 29.86
N LEU A 296 17.05 14.50 29.72
CA LEU A 296 16.31 13.93 30.82
C LEU A 296 17.10 12.80 31.50
N ARG A 297 17.67 11.87 30.75
CA ARG A 297 18.51 10.79 31.32
C ARG A 297 19.70 11.37 32.06
N LYS A 298 20.39 12.36 31.49
CA LYS A 298 21.54 13.01 32.13
C LYS A 298 21.17 13.70 33.44
N LYS A 299 20.08 14.46 33.48
CA LYS A 299 19.64 15.21 34.68
C LYS A 299 18.99 14.31 35.75
N LEU A 300 18.42 13.20 35.37
CA LEU A 300 17.80 12.24 36.32
C LEU A 300 18.82 11.27 36.93
N ALA A 301 19.97 11.03 36.24
CA ALA A 301 21.04 10.15 36.72
C ALA A 301 21.98 10.82 37.75
N GLY A 302 22.00 12.14 37.82
CA GLY A 302 22.74 12.93 38.82
C GLY A 302 21.81 13.45 39.89
#